data_401b81d9629497fd56ba7b4ca297dba1
#
_entry.id   401b81d9629497fd56ba7b4ca297dba1
#
_cell.length_a   1.000
_cell.length_b   1.000
_cell.length_c   1.000
_cell.angle_alpha   90.00
_cell.angle_beta   90.00
_cell.angle_gamma   90.00
#
_symmetry.space_group_name_H-M   'P 1'
#
loop_
_entity.id
_entity.type
_entity.pdbx_description
1 polymer ?
#
loop_
_entity_poly.entity_id
_entity_poly.type
_entity_poly.pdbx_seq_one_letter_code
_entity_poly.pdbx_strand_id
1 'polypeptide(L)'
;EKNPGFHLTPALLAELITAVCYADLLMLLANQVRPYENNKGDTDKLIDVWTDKLTELNFSYTAFDKTAVQIVKEFSEVPFTPDPDKIKVGVVGEIYIKYSPLGNNDLHKFLESEGCEVYCPGLIDFLIFTLLRPSFTT
;
A
#
# COMPACT_ATOMS: atom_id res chain seq x y z
N GLU A 1 23.89 25.01 10.83
CA GLU A 1 24.67 23.81 11.20
C GLU A 1 24.17 22.66 10.34
N LYS A 2 25.02 22.17 9.41
CA LYS A 2 24.73 20.97 8.63
C LYS A 2 24.88 19.78 9.55
N ASN A 3 23.80 19.01 9.74
CA ASN A 3 23.88 17.70 10.40
C ASN A 3 24.85 16.81 9.63
N PRO A 4 26.03 16.44 10.17
CA PRO A 4 27.08 15.78 9.39
C PRO A 4 26.81 14.29 9.10
N GLY A 5 25.60 13.78 9.41
CA GLY A 5 25.30 12.33 9.33
C GLY A 5 24.28 11.89 8.31
N PHE A 6 23.47 12.79 7.71
CA PHE A 6 22.45 12.38 6.75
C PHE A 6 22.73 12.95 5.35
N HIS A 7 23.00 12.09 4.39
CA HIS A 7 23.17 12.44 2.98
C HIS A 7 22.14 11.71 2.15
N LEU A 8 21.22 12.44 1.53
CA LEU A 8 20.28 11.87 0.56
C LEU A 8 21.06 11.55 -0.73
N THR A 9 21.41 10.28 -0.90
CA THR A 9 22.06 9.78 -2.12
C THR A 9 21.01 9.33 -3.14
N PRO A 10 21.34 9.30 -4.46
CA PRO A 10 20.42 8.74 -5.45
C PRO A 10 20.02 7.27 -5.16
N ALA A 11 20.92 6.48 -4.60
CA ALA A 11 20.65 5.11 -4.19
C ALA A 11 19.61 5.06 -3.06
N LEU A 12 19.79 5.84 -2.01
CA LEU A 12 18.83 5.94 -0.90
C LEU A 12 17.47 6.44 -1.38
N LEU A 13 17.45 7.40 -2.31
CA LEU A 13 16.18 7.88 -2.89
C LEU A 13 15.47 6.76 -3.67
N ALA A 14 16.20 5.97 -4.46
CA ALA A 14 15.63 4.83 -5.18
C ALA A 14 15.07 3.77 -4.23
N GLU A 15 15.77 3.45 -3.14
CA GLU A 15 15.30 2.53 -2.10
C GLU A 15 14.03 3.05 -1.41
N LEU A 16 13.98 4.33 -1.06
CA LEU A 16 12.80 4.94 -0.46
C LEU A 16 11.58 4.89 -1.39
N ILE A 17 11.75 5.22 -2.67
CA ILE A 17 10.66 5.14 -3.66
C ILE A 17 10.20 3.68 -3.80
N THR A 18 11.14 2.74 -3.88
CA THR A 18 10.83 1.31 -3.98
C THR A 18 10.08 0.80 -2.75
N ALA A 19 10.47 1.23 -1.55
CA ALA A 19 9.76 0.90 -0.32
C ALA A 19 8.30 1.39 -0.35
N VAL A 20 8.07 2.61 -0.84
CA VAL A 20 6.71 3.14 -1.00
C VAL A 20 5.92 2.34 -2.04
N CYS A 21 6.54 1.93 -3.17
CA CYS A 21 5.89 1.08 -4.16
C CYS A 21 5.46 -0.28 -3.57
N TYR A 22 6.31 -0.91 -2.76
CA TYR A 22 5.95 -2.14 -2.08
C TYR A 22 4.83 -1.94 -1.05
N ALA A 23 4.89 -0.87 -0.27
CA ALA A 23 3.84 -0.56 0.70
C ALA A 23 2.48 -0.33 0.03
N ASP A 24 2.45 0.43 -1.07
CA ASP A 24 1.25 0.62 -1.88
C ASP A 24 0.73 -0.69 -2.46
N LEU A 25 1.62 -1.55 -2.99
CA LEU A 25 1.26 -2.86 -3.53
C LEU A 25 0.61 -3.75 -2.45
N LEU A 26 1.25 -3.87 -1.28
CA LEU A 26 0.72 -4.65 -0.16
C LEU A 26 -0.63 -4.11 0.31
N MET A 27 -0.76 -2.80 0.47
CA MET A 27 -2.01 -2.15 0.86
C MET A 27 -3.14 -2.42 -0.14
N LEU A 28 -2.87 -2.24 -1.44
CA LEU A 28 -3.88 -2.45 -2.49
C LEU A 28 -4.34 -3.89 -2.56
N LEU A 29 -3.41 -4.86 -2.49
CA LEU A 29 -3.74 -6.28 -2.48
C LEU A 29 -4.50 -6.68 -1.22
N ALA A 30 -4.06 -6.19 -0.06
CA ALA A 30 -4.74 -6.45 1.20
C ALA A 30 -6.19 -5.95 1.19
N ASN A 31 -6.43 -4.74 0.71
CA ASN A 31 -7.76 -4.17 0.63
C ASN A 31 -8.69 -4.94 -0.33
N GLN A 32 -8.12 -5.61 -1.35
CA GLN A 32 -8.87 -6.43 -2.30
C GLN A 32 -9.12 -7.86 -1.79
N VAL A 33 -8.21 -8.44 -1.01
CA VAL A 33 -8.28 -9.85 -0.57
C VAL A 33 -8.97 -9.98 0.78
N ARG A 34 -8.61 -9.15 1.76
CA ARG A 34 -9.09 -9.22 3.15
C ARG A 34 -10.62 -9.25 3.28
N PRO A 35 -11.41 -8.44 2.53
CA PRO A 35 -12.86 -8.47 2.64
C PRO A 35 -13.51 -9.78 2.20
N TYR A 36 -12.78 -10.64 1.51
CA TYR A 36 -13.26 -11.89 0.90
C TYR A 36 -12.58 -13.14 1.47
N GLU A 37 -11.54 -12.99 2.31
CA GLU A 37 -10.80 -14.12 2.86
C GLU A 37 -11.71 -15.09 3.65
N ASN A 38 -11.50 -16.39 3.47
CA ASN A 38 -12.28 -17.42 4.14
C ASN A 38 -11.90 -17.56 5.62
N ASN A 39 -10.64 -17.35 5.95
CA ASN A 39 -10.14 -17.37 7.32
C ASN A 39 -9.65 -15.97 7.67
N LYS A 40 -10.35 -15.30 8.59
CA LYS A 40 -9.97 -13.95 9.03
C LYS A 40 -8.53 -13.88 9.54
N GLY A 41 -7.78 -12.95 8.99
CA GLY A 41 -6.39 -12.67 9.36
C GLY A 41 -5.34 -13.39 8.50
N ASP A 42 -5.70 -14.19 7.51
CA ASP A 42 -4.71 -14.80 6.61
C ASP A 42 -4.02 -13.74 5.75
N THR A 43 -4.77 -12.74 5.30
CA THR A 43 -4.22 -11.57 4.58
C THR A 43 -3.26 -10.77 5.45
N ASP A 44 -3.60 -10.52 6.72
CA ASP A 44 -2.75 -9.75 7.65
C ASP A 44 -1.44 -10.50 7.96
N LYS A 45 -1.49 -11.82 8.18
CA LYS A 45 -0.28 -12.64 8.33
C LYS A 45 0.64 -12.56 7.10
N LEU A 46 0.04 -12.56 5.91
CA LEU A 46 0.82 -12.45 4.67
C LEU A 46 1.47 -11.08 4.53
N ILE A 47 0.80 -10.00 4.95
CA ILE A 47 1.39 -8.66 5.03
C ILE A 47 2.61 -8.65 5.96
N ASP A 48 2.47 -9.21 7.17
CA ASP A 48 3.56 -9.26 8.14
C ASP A 48 4.76 -10.01 7.58
N VAL A 49 4.55 -11.20 6.99
CA VAL A 49 5.60 -11.99 6.34
C VAL A 49 6.32 -11.22 5.25
N TRP A 50 5.56 -10.50 4.40
CA TRP A 50 6.17 -9.71 3.32
C TRP A 50 6.86 -8.46 3.82
N THR A 51 6.36 -7.82 4.85
CA THR A 51 7.01 -6.66 5.49
C THR A 51 8.39 -7.04 6.01
N ASP A 52 8.50 -8.19 6.69
CA ASP A 52 9.78 -8.70 7.20
C ASP A 52 10.72 -9.04 6.06
N LYS A 53 10.27 -9.80 5.05
CA LYS A 53 11.08 -10.15 3.86
C LYS A 53 11.60 -8.92 3.11
N LEU A 54 10.75 -7.91 2.91
CA LEU A 54 11.14 -6.69 2.20
C LEU A 54 12.16 -5.86 2.98
N THR A 55 12.07 -5.87 4.31
CA THR A 55 13.06 -5.24 5.19
C THR A 55 14.41 -5.93 5.07
N GLU A 56 14.45 -7.27 5.06
CA GLU A 56 15.68 -8.05 4.84
C GLU A 56 16.31 -7.80 3.46
N LEU A 57 15.49 -7.60 2.42
CA LEU A 57 15.93 -7.28 1.07
C LEU A 57 16.38 -5.82 0.88
N ASN A 58 16.37 -5.00 1.94
CA ASN A 58 16.65 -3.57 1.89
C ASN A 58 15.90 -2.84 0.76
N PHE A 59 14.68 -3.25 0.47
CA PHE A 59 13.82 -2.66 -0.57
C PHE A 59 14.52 -2.49 -1.93
N SER A 60 15.28 -3.50 -2.35
CA SER A 60 16.08 -3.45 -3.57
C SER A 60 15.24 -3.18 -4.82
N TYR A 61 15.51 -2.08 -5.52
CA TYR A 61 14.81 -1.72 -6.76
C TYR A 61 15.14 -2.69 -7.91
N THR A 62 16.32 -3.31 -7.92
CA THR A 62 16.73 -4.25 -8.98
C THR A 62 15.96 -5.58 -8.92
N ALA A 63 15.41 -5.91 -7.76
CA ALA A 63 14.59 -7.11 -7.56
C ALA A 63 13.09 -6.82 -7.62
N PHE A 64 12.68 -5.56 -7.84
CA PHE A 64 11.28 -5.12 -7.70
C PHE A 64 10.31 -5.96 -8.53
N ASP A 65 10.52 -6.09 -9.83
CA ASP A 65 9.60 -6.79 -10.72
C ASP A 65 9.37 -8.24 -10.28
N LYS A 66 10.46 -8.96 -9.99
CA LYS A 66 10.39 -10.36 -9.55
C LYS A 66 9.67 -10.49 -8.22
N THR A 67 9.99 -9.63 -7.27
CA THR A 67 9.38 -9.65 -5.94
C THR A 67 7.92 -9.25 -5.98
N ALA A 68 7.56 -8.23 -6.76
CA ALA A 68 6.16 -7.80 -6.94
C ALA A 68 5.30 -8.91 -7.53
N VAL A 69 5.79 -9.62 -8.56
CA VAL A 69 5.10 -10.78 -9.13
C VAL A 69 4.88 -11.88 -8.10
N GLN A 70 5.88 -12.15 -7.26
CA GLN A 70 5.76 -13.14 -6.20
C GLN A 70 4.73 -12.72 -5.14
N ILE A 71 4.72 -11.46 -4.72
CA ILE A 71 3.72 -10.90 -3.80
C ILE A 71 2.31 -11.12 -4.37
N VAL A 72 2.06 -10.67 -5.61
CA VAL A 72 0.75 -10.83 -6.26
C VAL A 72 0.33 -12.28 -6.32
N LYS A 73 1.25 -13.19 -6.66
CA LYS A 73 0.98 -14.62 -6.70
C LYS A 73 0.56 -15.15 -5.32
N GLU A 74 1.32 -14.86 -4.25
CA GLU A 74 1.01 -15.35 -2.91
C GLU A 74 -0.33 -14.79 -2.39
N PHE A 75 -0.65 -13.52 -2.68
CA PHE A 75 -1.97 -12.96 -2.37
C PHE A 75 -3.11 -13.63 -3.14
N SER A 76 -2.88 -14.03 -4.40
CA SER A 76 -3.87 -14.75 -5.20
C SER A 76 -4.13 -16.19 -4.72
N GLU A 77 -3.24 -16.74 -3.91
CA GLU A 77 -3.34 -18.06 -3.30
C GLU A 77 -4.09 -18.06 -1.96
N VAL A 78 -4.35 -16.88 -1.38
CA VAL A 78 -5.19 -16.77 -0.17
C VAL A 78 -6.60 -17.28 -0.49
N PRO A 79 -7.11 -18.27 0.29
CA PRO A 79 -8.46 -18.77 0.04
C PRO A 79 -9.51 -17.69 0.28
N PHE A 80 -10.33 -17.40 -0.72
CA PHE A 80 -11.37 -16.39 -0.63
C PHE A 80 -12.67 -16.84 -1.32
N THR A 81 -13.78 -16.26 -0.90
CA THR A 81 -15.09 -16.45 -1.51
C THR A 81 -15.54 -15.14 -2.14
N PRO A 82 -15.67 -15.07 -3.48
CA PRO A 82 -16.17 -13.87 -4.15
C PRO A 82 -17.58 -13.51 -3.68
N ASP A 83 -17.82 -12.21 -3.48
CA ASP A 83 -19.13 -11.66 -3.18
C ASP A 83 -19.40 -10.50 -4.16
N PRO A 84 -20.20 -10.72 -5.22
CA PRO A 84 -20.47 -9.72 -6.24
C PRO A 84 -21.32 -8.54 -5.72
N ASP A 85 -22.03 -8.75 -4.62
CA ASP A 85 -22.92 -7.73 -4.03
C ASP A 85 -22.21 -6.86 -2.99
N LYS A 86 -20.93 -7.16 -2.70
CA LYS A 86 -20.14 -6.40 -1.74
C LYS A 86 -19.96 -4.95 -2.17
N ILE A 87 -20.29 -4.03 -1.26
CA ILE A 87 -20.17 -2.59 -1.52
C ILE A 87 -18.70 -2.19 -1.57
N LYS A 88 -18.32 -1.49 -2.65
CA LYS A 88 -16.96 -0.94 -2.81
C LYS A 88 -16.94 0.54 -2.48
N VAL A 89 -16.09 0.93 -1.54
CA VAL A 89 -15.98 2.31 -1.03
C VAL A 89 -14.61 2.88 -1.34
N GLY A 90 -14.56 3.98 -2.10
CA GLY A 90 -13.33 4.73 -2.36
C GLY A 90 -13.04 5.73 -1.23
N VAL A 91 -11.86 5.63 -0.63
CA VAL A 91 -11.38 6.61 0.35
C VAL A 91 -10.47 7.61 -0.34
N VAL A 92 -10.89 8.85 -0.42
CA VAL A 92 -10.16 9.95 -1.05
C VAL A 92 -9.98 11.11 -0.07
N GLY A 93 -8.98 11.93 -0.28
CA GLY A 93 -8.74 13.09 0.57
C GLY A 93 -7.25 13.47 0.63
N GLU A 94 -6.92 14.28 1.61
CA GLU A 94 -5.57 14.70 1.92
C GLU A 94 -4.75 13.51 2.47
N ILE A 95 -3.43 13.49 2.23
CA ILE A 95 -2.54 12.34 2.56
C ILE A 95 -2.70 11.92 4.02
N TYR A 96 -2.58 12.85 4.97
CA TYR A 96 -2.66 12.52 6.38
C TYR A 96 -4.01 11.91 6.76
N ILE A 97 -5.11 12.51 6.31
CA ILE A 97 -6.47 11.99 6.59
C ILE A 97 -6.67 10.63 5.93
N LYS A 98 -6.13 10.44 4.73
CA LYS A 98 -6.34 9.20 3.96
C LYS A 98 -5.60 8.00 4.58
N TYR A 99 -4.36 8.18 5.04
CA TYR A 99 -3.51 7.06 5.46
C TYR A 99 -3.30 6.96 6.98
N SER A 100 -3.63 7.99 7.77
CA SER A 100 -3.43 7.96 9.21
C SER A 100 -4.66 7.45 9.94
N PRO A 101 -4.60 6.29 10.61
CA PRO A 101 -5.70 5.80 11.44
C PRO A 101 -6.11 6.81 12.52
N LEU A 102 -5.14 7.55 13.08
CA LEU A 102 -5.41 8.61 14.04
C LEU A 102 -6.16 9.80 13.41
N GLY A 103 -5.82 10.13 12.15
CA GLY A 103 -6.45 11.24 11.43
C GLY A 103 -7.86 10.96 10.95
N ASN A 104 -8.21 9.69 10.70
CA ASN A 104 -9.48 9.27 10.13
C ASN A 104 -10.32 8.34 11.04
N ASN A 105 -9.94 8.19 12.31
CA ASN A 105 -10.62 7.33 13.27
C ASN A 105 -10.76 5.87 12.79
N ASP A 106 -9.67 5.29 12.28
CA ASP A 106 -9.66 3.90 11.75
C ASP A 106 -10.72 3.64 10.67
N LEU A 107 -10.99 4.62 9.80
CA LEU A 107 -12.04 4.56 8.78
C LEU A 107 -12.00 3.28 7.93
N HIS A 108 -10.80 2.80 7.55
CA HIS A 108 -10.65 1.56 6.78
C HIS A 108 -11.21 0.36 7.55
N LYS A 109 -10.82 0.19 8.81
CA LYS A 109 -11.31 -0.91 9.67
C LYS A 109 -12.81 -0.81 9.90
N PHE A 110 -13.33 0.41 10.07
CA PHE A 110 -14.76 0.63 10.20
C PHE A 110 -15.50 0.18 8.94
N LEU A 111 -15.10 0.62 7.76
CA LEU A 111 -15.73 0.21 6.50
C LEU A 111 -15.65 -1.29 6.24
N GLU A 112 -14.50 -1.92 6.53
CA GLU A 112 -14.35 -3.38 6.44
C GLU A 112 -15.26 -4.10 7.45
N SER A 113 -15.44 -3.58 8.66
CA SER A 113 -16.35 -4.15 9.66
C SER A 113 -17.83 -4.07 9.25
N GLU A 114 -18.18 -3.06 8.45
CA GLU A 114 -19.50 -2.92 7.83
C GLU A 114 -19.66 -3.79 6.55
N GLY A 115 -18.67 -4.61 6.23
CA GLY A 115 -18.71 -5.55 5.11
C GLY A 115 -18.32 -4.93 3.76
N CYS A 116 -17.71 -3.74 3.73
CA CYS A 116 -17.30 -3.09 2.49
C CYS A 116 -15.91 -3.57 2.00
N GLU A 117 -15.69 -3.50 0.68
CA GLU A 117 -14.34 -3.50 0.11
C GLU A 117 -13.85 -2.05 0.04
N VAL A 118 -12.68 -1.77 0.61
CA VAL A 118 -12.13 -0.42 0.65
C VAL A 118 -11.09 -0.24 -0.46
N TYR A 119 -11.28 0.77 -1.31
CA TYR A 119 -10.28 1.21 -2.26
C TYR A 119 -9.64 2.52 -1.79
N CYS A 120 -8.34 2.49 -1.55
CA CYS A 120 -7.54 3.66 -1.21
C CYS A 120 -6.41 3.77 -2.25
N PRO A 121 -6.38 4.84 -3.09
CA PRO A 121 -5.28 5.06 -4.05
C PRO A 121 -3.93 5.11 -3.35
N GLY A 122 -2.90 4.55 -3.97
CA GLY A 122 -1.55 4.52 -3.43
C GLY A 122 -0.91 5.90 -3.26
N LEU A 123 0.14 5.97 -2.48
CA LEU A 123 0.93 7.19 -2.30
C LEU A 123 1.70 7.54 -3.58
N ILE A 124 2.14 6.54 -4.34
CA ILE A 124 2.80 6.75 -5.63
C ILE A 124 1.85 7.41 -6.63
N ASP A 125 0.57 7.02 -6.67
CA ASP A 125 -0.43 7.66 -7.52
C ASP A 125 -0.55 9.16 -7.22
N PHE A 126 -0.53 9.53 -5.94
CA PHE A 126 -0.53 10.92 -5.53
C PHE A 126 0.74 11.66 -5.98
N LEU A 127 1.91 11.05 -5.83
CA LEU A 127 3.19 11.64 -6.26
C LEU A 127 3.21 11.86 -7.78
N ILE A 128 2.80 10.86 -8.56
CA ILE A 128 2.71 10.94 -10.02
C ILE A 128 1.72 12.05 -10.42
N PHE A 129 0.54 12.08 -9.81
CA PHE A 129 -0.45 13.12 -10.09
C PHE A 129 0.10 14.52 -9.81
N THR A 130 0.81 14.69 -8.69
CA THR A 130 1.40 15.99 -8.31
C THR A 130 2.49 16.44 -9.27
N LEU A 131 3.33 15.50 -9.74
CA LEU A 131 4.43 15.79 -10.67
C LEU A 131 3.93 16.04 -12.10
N LEU A 132 2.90 15.34 -12.54
CA LEU A 132 2.37 15.44 -13.90
C LEU A 132 1.28 16.52 -14.04
N ARG A 133 0.79 17.06 -12.94
CA ARG A 133 -0.20 18.13 -12.98
C ARG A 133 0.45 19.38 -13.60
N PRO A 134 0.00 19.85 -14.79
CA PRO A 134 0.48 21.12 -15.32
C PRO A 134 0.19 22.21 -14.30
N SER A 135 1.20 23.00 -13.95
CA SER A 135 0.99 24.22 -13.19
C SER A 135 0.12 25.15 -14.05
N PHE A 136 -1.19 25.12 -13.80
CA PHE A 136 -2.08 26.18 -14.30
C PHE A 136 -1.75 27.44 -13.51
N THR A 137 -0.64 28.09 -13.86
CA THR A 137 -0.39 29.49 -13.53
C THR A 137 -1.14 30.32 -14.57
N THR A 138 -2.33 30.78 -14.18
CA THR A 138 -2.95 31.97 -14.80
C THR A 138 -2.34 33.21 -14.19
#